data_136a543645e2c8df7de3cc53f5c85cb9
#
_entry.id   136a543645e2c8df7de3cc53f5c85cb9
#
_cell.length_a   1.000
_cell.length_b   1.000
_cell.length_c   1.000
_cell.angle_alpha   90.00
_cell.angle_beta   90.00
_cell.angle_gamma   90.00
#
_symmetry.space_group_name_H-M   'P 1'
#
loop_
_entity.id
_entity.type
_entity.pdbx_description
1 polymer ?
#
loop_
_entity_poly.entity_id
_entity_poly.type
_entity_poly.pdbx_seq_one_letter_code
_entity_poly.pdbx_strand_id
1 'polypeptide(L)'
;MSLTRLSKQFHPIVRNAFAKQSASFALTQPFRHFPVPTIFNTTKPAIYNSIKTNVRSYSVLTESPEAKLYKYDDVKDIAANPKKHPDSVLVDVREPVEYDDGHIPGAINLPFKSSPGALDLSEDDFLDNFGFDKPDKNKELVFYCLGGVRSTAAEELANTFGYKKRGNYVGSYEDWLAHENKKKSVD
;
A
#
# COMPACT_ATOMS: atom_id res chain seq x y z
N MET A 1 55.27 11.56 28.69
CA MET A 1 55.94 10.83 27.59
C MET A 1 55.42 9.42 27.55
N SER A 2 54.57 9.08 26.63
CA SER A 2 54.47 7.83 25.92
C SER A 2 53.26 7.86 24.96
N LEU A 3 53.54 7.90 23.68
CA LEU A 3 52.58 7.86 22.58
C LEU A 3 52.30 6.40 22.29
N THR A 4 51.09 5.93 22.50
CA THR A 4 50.65 4.62 22.02
C THR A 4 49.88 4.79 20.69
N ARG A 5 50.51 4.32 19.61
CA ARG A 5 49.90 4.24 18.25
C ARG A 5 48.80 3.18 18.21
N LEU A 6 47.57 3.57 17.82
CA LEU A 6 46.56 2.61 17.36
C LEU A 6 46.79 2.29 15.89
N SER A 7 47.11 1.05 15.59
CA SER A 7 47.19 0.52 14.25
C SER A 7 45.80 0.23 13.71
N LYS A 8 45.45 0.88 12.57
CA LYS A 8 44.27 0.55 11.78
C LYS A 8 44.51 -0.76 11.02
N GLN A 9 43.79 -1.80 11.38
CA GLN A 9 43.74 -3.02 10.55
C GLN A 9 42.73 -2.84 9.43
N PHE A 10 43.22 -2.87 8.20
CA PHE A 10 42.44 -2.95 6.97
C PHE A 10 42.01 -4.41 6.74
N HIS A 11 40.73 -4.68 6.64
CA HIS A 11 40.22 -5.96 6.16
C HIS A 11 40.06 -5.89 4.63
N PRO A 12 40.51 -6.91 3.89
CA PRO A 12 40.34 -6.93 2.45
C PRO A 12 38.91 -7.33 2.05
N ILE A 13 38.38 -6.53 1.12
CA ILE A 13 37.09 -6.79 0.46
C ILE A 13 37.25 -8.00 -0.46
N VAL A 14 36.55 -9.09 -0.14
CA VAL A 14 36.45 -10.25 -1.03
C VAL A 14 35.44 -9.92 -2.14
N ARG A 15 35.95 -9.70 -3.36
CA ARG A 15 35.13 -9.59 -4.58
C ARG A 15 34.77 -11.01 -5.05
N ASN A 16 33.51 -11.41 -4.84
CA ASN A 16 32.95 -12.58 -5.50
C ASN A 16 32.59 -12.24 -6.95
N ALA A 17 33.34 -12.79 -7.86
CA ALA A 17 33.05 -12.77 -9.29
C ALA A 17 31.96 -13.80 -9.58
N PHE A 18 30.73 -13.37 -9.87
CA PHE A 18 29.69 -14.23 -10.43
C PHE A 18 29.93 -14.39 -11.93
N ALA A 19 30.34 -15.59 -12.33
CA ALA A 19 30.43 -16.00 -13.72
C ALA A 19 29.04 -16.07 -14.35
N LYS A 20 28.88 -15.34 -15.47
CA LYS A 20 27.70 -15.43 -16.34
C LYS A 20 27.75 -16.74 -17.10
N GLN A 21 26.87 -17.68 -16.80
CA GLN A 21 26.54 -18.80 -17.69
C GLN A 21 25.29 -18.43 -18.48
N SER A 22 25.50 -18.13 -19.75
CA SER A 22 24.44 -18.02 -20.75
C SER A 22 24.11 -19.43 -21.28
N ALA A 23 22.98 -19.97 -20.86
CA ALA A 23 22.41 -21.17 -21.49
C ALA A 23 21.27 -20.73 -22.43
N SER A 24 21.57 -20.71 -23.72
CA SER A 24 20.57 -20.60 -24.80
C SER A 24 19.89 -21.95 -25.00
N PHE A 25 18.65 -22.08 -24.57
CA PHE A 25 17.77 -23.18 -24.94
C PHE A 25 16.78 -22.71 -26.01
N ALA A 26 17.15 -23.01 -27.26
CA ALA A 26 16.18 -22.97 -28.36
C ALA A 26 15.37 -24.25 -28.34
N LEU A 27 14.09 -24.17 -27.96
CA LEU A 27 13.12 -25.22 -28.13
C LEU A 27 12.07 -24.75 -29.14
N THR A 28 12.34 -25.09 -30.41
CA THR A 28 11.33 -25.09 -31.48
C THR A 28 10.43 -26.31 -31.29
N GLN A 29 9.22 -26.09 -30.79
CA GLN A 29 8.14 -27.09 -30.83
C GLN A 29 7.18 -26.73 -31.96
N PRO A 30 6.85 -27.71 -32.88
CA PRO A 30 5.88 -27.46 -33.91
C PRO A 30 4.45 -27.42 -33.34
N PHE A 31 3.70 -26.38 -33.70
CA PHE A 31 2.28 -26.29 -33.40
C PHE A 31 1.52 -27.47 -34.01
N ARG A 32 0.98 -28.34 -33.17
CA ARG A 32 -0.01 -29.36 -33.60
C ARG A 32 -1.36 -28.66 -33.77
N HIS A 33 -1.82 -28.58 -35.00
CA HIS A 33 -3.20 -28.26 -35.33
C HIS A 33 -4.12 -29.33 -34.80
N PHE A 34 -5.00 -28.99 -33.86
CA PHE A 34 -6.15 -29.80 -33.50
C PHE A 34 -7.32 -29.40 -34.41
N PRO A 35 -8.00 -30.33 -35.06
CA PRO A 35 -9.19 -30.02 -35.85
C PRO A 35 -10.33 -29.64 -34.89
N VAL A 36 -10.95 -28.49 -35.15
CA VAL A 36 -12.15 -28.04 -34.46
C VAL A 36 -13.34 -28.82 -35.02
N PRO A 37 -14.11 -29.55 -34.22
CA PRO A 37 -15.33 -30.19 -34.73
C PRO A 37 -16.40 -29.14 -35.01
N THR A 38 -16.79 -29.01 -36.27
CA THR A 38 -17.93 -28.20 -36.72
C THR A 38 -19.20 -28.96 -36.37
N ILE A 39 -19.87 -28.60 -35.29
CA ILE A 39 -21.21 -29.09 -35.00
C ILE A 39 -22.20 -28.00 -35.40
N PHE A 40 -22.74 -28.11 -36.62
CA PHE A 40 -24.01 -27.48 -36.97
C PHE A 40 -25.13 -28.27 -36.30
N ASN A 41 -25.82 -27.68 -35.36
CA ASN A 41 -27.12 -28.15 -34.98
C ASN A 41 -28.05 -26.99 -34.67
N THR A 42 -28.92 -26.72 -35.64
CA THR A 42 -30.04 -25.79 -35.55
C THR A 42 -31.19 -26.48 -34.81
N THR A 43 -31.33 -26.26 -33.53
CA THR A 43 -32.64 -26.39 -32.86
C THR A 43 -32.68 -25.36 -31.74
N LYS A 44 -33.59 -24.39 -31.89
CA LYS A 44 -33.93 -23.44 -30.81
C LYS A 44 -34.59 -24.21 -29.67
N PRO A 45 -34.11 -24.17 -28.45
CA PRO A 45 -34.96 -24.39 -27.29
C PRO A 45 -35.57 -23.07 -26.87
N ALA A 46 -36.90 -23.03 -26.94
CA ALA A 46 -37.69 -22.06 -26.19
C ALA A 46 -37.47 -22.26 -24.69
N ILE A 47 -37.70 -21.16 -23.93
CA ILE A 47 -37.67 -21.07 -22.49
C ILE A 47 -36.27 -20.82 -21.94
N TYR A 48 -35.73 -19.59 -22.17
CA TYR A 48 -34.77 -18.97 -21.30
C TYR A 48 -35.55 -18.36 -20.13
N ASN A 49 -35.78 -19.16 -19.08
CA ASN A 49 -36.20 -18.63 -17.81
C ASN A 49 -35.07 -17.73 -17.28
N SER A 50 -35.37 -16.45 -17.20
CA SER A 50 -34.54 -15.42 -16.62
C SER A 50 -34.14 -15.82 -15.19
N ILE A 51 -33.06 -16.56 -15.04
CA ILE A 51 -32.34 -16.64 -13.77
C ILE A 51 -31.75 -15.26 -13.60
N LYS A 52 -32.39 -14.43 -12.78
CA LYS A 52 -31.75 -13.23 -12.21
C LYS A 52 -30.58 -13.73 -11.37
N THR A 53 -29.45 -13.98 -11.99
CA THR A 53 -28.19 -14.08 -11.28
C THR A 53 -27.98 -12.72 -10.64
N ASN A 54 -28.19 -12.64 -9.33
CA ASN A 54 -27.67 -11.56 -8.54
C ASN A 54 -26.14 -11.63 -8.65
N VAL A 55 -25.62 -11.07 -9.72
CA VAL A 55 -24.20 -10.79 -9.84
C VAL A 55 -23.96 -9.71 -8.81
N ARG A 56 -23.59 -10.12 -7.60
CA ARG A 56 -22.94 -9.21 -6.66
C ARG A 56 -21.72 -8.71 -7.41
N SER A 57 -21.83 -7.51 -7.94
CA SER A 57 -20.68 -6.74 -8.37
C SER A 57 -19.76 -6.62 -7.15
N TYR A 58 -18.73 -7.44 -7.11
CA TYR A 58 -17.61 -7.21 -6.22
C TYR A 58 -16.87 -6.01 -6.80
N SER A 59 -17.37 -4.82 -6.54
CA SER A 59 -16.53 -3.64 -6.63
C SER A 59 -15.49 -3.80 -5.52
N VAL A 60 -14.26 -4.07 -5.88
CA VAL A 60 -13.09 -4.20 -4.99
C VAL A 60 -12.82 -2.91 -4.20
N LEU A 61 -13.62 -1.89 -4.40
CA LEU A 61 -13.61 -0.58 -3.75
C LEU A 61 -14.89 -0.35 -2.93
N THR A 62 -15.42 -1.39 -2.26
CA THR A 62 -16.44 -1.14 -1.25
C THR A 62 -15.73 -0.47 -0.08
N GLU A 63 -16.00 0.83 0.06
CA GLU A 63 -15.73 1.59 1.27
C GLU A 63 -16.18 0.74 2.46
N SER A 64 -15.27 0.49 3.40
CA SER A 64 -15.69 -0.20 4.63
C SER A 64 -16.80 0.64 5.26
N PRO A 65 -18.01 0.10 5.49
CA PRO A 65 -19.14 0.88 5.98
C PRO A 65 -18.90 1.53 7.35
N GLU A 66 -17.82 1.16 8.01
CA GLU A 66 -17.41 1.68 9.32
C GLU A 66 -16.28 2.72 9.25
N ALA A 67 -15.63 2.89 8.09
CA ALA A 67 -14.54 3.86 7.93
C ALA A 67 -15.07 5.26 7.66
N LYS A 68 -14.56 6.25 8.37
CA LYS A 68 -14.85 7.65 8.09
C LYS A 68 -14.11 8.10 6.83
N LEU A 69 -14.81 8.72 5.89
CA LEU A 69 -14.20 9.29 4.68
C LEU A 69 -13.65 10.68 4.96
N TYR A 70 -12.40 10.88 4.60
CA TYR A 70 -11.68 12.14 4.73
C TYR A 70 -11.50 12.81 3.38
N LYS A 71 -11.62 14.13 3.35
CA LYS A 71 -11.33 14.99 2.20
C LYS A 71 -10.04 15.77 2.46
N TYR A 72 -9.56 16.46 1.41
CA TYR A 72 -8.35 17.27 1.48
C TYR A 72 -8.35 18.24 2.68
N ASP A 73 -9.43 19.00 2.89
CA ASP A 73 -9.49 20.01 3.96
C ASP A 73 -9.39 19.39 5.35
N ASP A 74 -10.01 18.22 5.57
CA ASP A 74 -9.93 17.49 6.84
C ASP A 74 -8.49 17.04 7.12
N VAL A 75 -7.84 16.43 6.12
CA VAL A 75 -6.46 15.96 6.23
C VAL A 75 -5.50 17.14 6.39
N LYS A 76 -5.78 18.25 5.71
CA LYS A 76 -4.98 19.48 5.85
C LYS A 76 -5.06 20.06 7.27
N ASP A 77 -6.25 20.04 7.89
CA ASP A 77 -6.39 20.52 9.28
C ASP A 77 -5.62 19.60 10.25
N ILE A 78 -5.69 18.28 10.08
CA ILE A 78 -4.91 17.33 10.89
C ILE A 78 -3.40 17.57 10.73
N ALA A 79 -2.91 17.68 9.50
CA ALA A 79 -1.49 17.89 9.22
C ALA A 79 -0.95 19.23 9.74
N ALA A 80 -1.75 20.30 9.61
CA ALA A 80 -1.35 21.64 10.03
C ALA A 80 -1.50 21.87 11.54
N ASN A 81 -2.44 21.20 12.20
CA ASN A 81 -2.82 21.44 13.59
C ASN A 81 -2.77 20.15 14.44
N PRO A 82 -1.62 19.46 14.59
CA PRO A 82 -1.53 18.19 15.32
C PRO A 82 -1.97 18.32 16.79
N LYS A 83 -1.78 19.49 17.40
CA LYS A 83 -2.23 19.76 18.77
C LYS A 83 -3.76 19.81 18.93
N LYS A 84 -4.49 20.12 17.86
CA LYS A 84 -5.96 20.13 17.83
C LYS A 84 -6.52 18.73 17.61
N HIS A 85 -5.72 17.86 16.97
CA HIS A 85 -6.07 16.48 16.63
C HIS A 85 -5.12 15.46 17.28
N PRO A 86 -4.98 15.46 18.63
CA PRO A 86 -3.98 14.63 19.31
C PRO A 86 -4.26 13.13 19.16
N ASP A 87 -5.50 12.77 18.82
CA ASP A 87 -5.94 11.39 18.68
C ASP A 87 -5.96 10.89 17.24
N SER A 88 -5.67 11.74 16.26
CA SER A 88 -5.63 11.36 14.84
C SER A 88 -4.19 11.17 14.37
N VAL A 89 -3.94 10.08 13.67
CA VAL A 89 -2.64 9.72 13.09
C VAL A 89 -2.82 9.53 11.59
N LEU A 90 -2.08 10.31 10.78
CA LEU A 90 -2.03 10.12 9.33
C LEU A 90 -1.08 8.96 9.02
N VAL A 91 -1.54 8.00 8.21
CA VAL A 91 -0.81 6.78 7.86
C VAL A 91 -0.63 6.71 6.35
N ASP A 92 0.61 6.89 5.89
CA ASP A 92 1.00 6.65 4.50
C ASP A 92 1.29 5.16 4.30
N VAL A 93 0.49 4.50 3.47
CA VAL A 93 0.66 3.07 3.19
C VAL A 93 1.40 2.80 1.87
N ARG A 94 2.05 3.82 1.32
CA ARG A 94 2.95 3.67 0.17
C ARG A 94 4.28 3.05 0.62
N GLU A 95 5.05 2.58 -0.37
CA GLU A 95 6.38 2.05 -0.07
C GLU A 95 7.35 3.16 0.39
N PRO A 96 8.41 2.83 1.15
CA PRO A 96 9.32 3.83 1.72
C PRO A 96 9.91 4.77 0.67
N VAL A 97 10.25 4.28 -0.50
CA VAL A 97 10.77 5.12 -1.60
C VAL A 97 9.75 6.17 -2.05
N GLU A 98 8.45 5.81 -2.11
CA GLU A 98 7.38 6.76 -2.46
C GLU A 98 7.17 7.80 -1.33
N TYR A 99 7.35 7.37 -0.08
CA TYR A 99 7.22 8.24 1.10
C TYR A 99 8.38 9.25 1.17
N ASP A 100 9.60 8.81 0.91
CA ASP A 100 10.81 9.63 0.95
C ASP A 100 10.81 10.69 -0.17
N ASP A 101 10.24 10.38 -1.35
CA ASP A 101 10.05 11.35 -2.44
C ASP A 101 9.10 12.49 -2.07
N GLY A 102 8.30 12.30 -1.02
CA GLY A 102 7.39 13.29 -0.48
C GLY A 102 6.13 12.65 0.10
N HIS A 103 5.63 13.23 1.19
CA HIS A 103 4.47 12.73 1.93
C HIS A 103 3.68 13.87 2.59
N ILE A 104 2.50 13.58 3.11
CA ILE A 104 1.72 14.55 3.88
C ILE A 104 2.42 14.81 5.21
N PRO A 105 2.65 16.09 5.59
CA PRO A 105 3.38 16.42 6.81
C PRO A 105 2.78 15.76 8.06
N GLY A 106 3.65 15.18 8.89
CA GLY A 106 3.25 14.51 10.13
C GLY A 106 2.70 13.09 9.96
N ALA A 107 2.64 12.56 8.75
CA ALA A 107 2.26 11.17 8.51
C ALA A 107 3.37 10.19 8.91
N ILE A 108 2.98 9.03 9.43
CA ILE A 108 3.86 7.87 9.60
C ILE A 108 3.80 6.98 8.37
N ASN A 109 4.88 6.24 8.07
CA ASN A 109 4.89 5.29 6.96
C ASN A 109 4.70 3.85 7.45
N LEU A 110 3.64 3.19 6.98
CA LEU A 110 3.37 1.76 7.18
C LEU A 110 3.12 1.10 5.82
N PRO A 111 4.16 0.64 5.12
CA PRO A 111 4.05 0.22 3.73
C PRO A 111 3.20 -1.05 3.58
N PHE A 112 2.08 -0.94 2.86
CA PHE A 112 1.10 -2.01 2.76
C PHE A 112 1.58 -3.23 1.95
N LYS A 113 2.43 -3.03 0.95
CA LYS A 113 2.91 -4.15 0.13
C LYS A 113 4.00 -4.94 0.84
N SER A 114 4.97 -4.27 1.44
CA SER A 114 6.10 -4.91 2.10
C SER A 114 5.81 -5.35 3.53
N SER A 115 4.87 -4.69 4.22
CA SER A 115 4.54 -4.97 5.62
C SER A 115 3.04 -4.86 5.92
N PRO A 116 2.17 -5.66 5.27
CA PRO A 116 0.71 -5.54 5.45
C PRO A 116 0.26 -5.85 6.89
N GLY A 117 1.02 -6.69 7.62
CA GLY A 117 0.75 -7.04 9.01
C GLY A 117 1.38 -6.12 10.06
N ALA A 118 1.90 -4.95 9.68
CA ALA A 118 2.60 -4.06 10.61
C ALA A 118 1.82 -3.79 11.92
N LEU A 119 0.54 -3.51 11.81
CA LEU A 119 -0.32 -3.21 12.96
C LEU A 119 -0.68 -4.43 13.83
N ASP A 120 -0.35 -5.65 13.40
CA ASP A 120 -0.52 -6.88 14.19
C ASP A 120 0.71 -7.26 15.01
N LEU A 121 1.88 -6.68 14.73
CA LEU A 121 3.12 -6.91 15.46
C LEU A 121 2.97 -6.56 16.96
N SER A 122 3.82 -7.15 17.81
CA SER A 122 3.99 -6.67 19.18
C SER A 122 4.53 -5.25 19.20
N GLU A 123 4.46 -4.55 20.33
CA GLU A 123 4.99 -3.17 20.45
C GLU A 123 6.51 -3.14 20.24
N ASP A 124 7.22 -4.13 20.79
CA ASP A 124 8.68 -4.24 20.67
C ASP A 124 9.09 -4.56 19.22
N ASP A 125 8.45 -5.55 18.58
CA ASP A 125 8.72 -5.88 17.18
C ASP A 125 8.35 -4.72 16.23
N PHE A 126 7.29 -3.98 16.54
CA PHE A 126 6.91 -2.81 15.75
C PHE A 126 7.98 -1.71 15.85
N LEU A 127 8.43 -1.40 17.06
CA LEU A 127 9.46 -0.41 17.29
C LEU A 127 10.78 -0.78 16.59
N ASP A 128 11.18 -2.06 16.67
CA ASP A 128 12.40 -2.57 16.04
C ASP A 128 12.33 -2.48 14.50
N ASN A 129 11.14 -2.69 13.90
CA ASN A 129 10.97 -2.65 12.44
C ASN A 129 10.79 -1.25 11.88
N PHE A 130 10.11 -0.35 12.60
CA PHE A 130 9.70 0.96 12.09
C PHE A 130 10.42 2.14 12.75
N GLY A 131 11.05 1.94 13.90
CA GLY A 131 11.83 2.98 14.60
C GLY A 131 10.99 4.04 15.34
N PHE A 132 9.68 3.79 15.51
CA PHE A 132 8.77 4.63 16.28
C PHE A 132 7.72 3.77 17.00
N ASP A 133 7.06 4.33 18.01
CA ASP A 133 6.07 3.62 18.79
C ASP A 133 4.84 3.24 17.97
N LYS A 134 4.34 2.01 18.18
CA LYS A 134 3.11 1.54 17.56
C LYS A 134 1.94 2.42 17.96
N PRO A 135 1.11 2.89 17.02
CA PRO A 135 -0.08 3.68 17.34
C PRO A 135 -1.02 2.91 18.27
N ASP A 136 -1.49 3.58 19.33
CA ASP A 136 -2.49 3.00 20.25
C ASP A 136 -3.80 2.71 19.51
N LYS A 137 -4.48 1.61 19.89
CA LYS A 137 -5.76 1.17 19.29
C LYS A 137 -6.92 2.15 19.52
N ASN A 138 -6.77 3.08 20.48
CA ASN A 138 -7.74 4.14 20.74
C ASN A 138 -7.54 5.37 19.83
N LYS A 139 -6.41 5.45 19.12
CA LYS A 139 -6.16 6.51 18.13
C LYS A 139 -6.99 6.28 16.87
N GLU A 140 -7.34 7.36 16.20
CA GLU A 140 -7.95 7.34 14.89
C GLU A 140 -6.86 7.29 13.82
N LEU A 141 -6.81 6.20 13.04
CA LEU A 141 -5.84 6.05 11.96
C LEU A 141 -6.48 6.50 10.64
N VAL A 142 -5.96 7.55 10.03
CA VAL A 142 -6.41 8.07 8.74
C VAL A 142 -5.44 7.62 7.66
N PHE A 143 -5.86 6.62 6.89
CA PHE A 143 -5.04 5.99 5.86
C PHE A 143 -5.08 6.75 4.54
N TYR A 144 -3.95 6.85 3.88
CA TYR A 144 -3.85 7.30 2.49
C TYR A 144 -2.74 6.54 1.75
N CYS A 145 -2.83 6.54 0.42
CA CYS A 145 -1.77 6.01 -0.45
C CYS A 145 -1.51 6.97 -1.63
N LEU A 146 -1.29 6.48 -2.83
CA LEU A 146 -1.19 7.33 -4.02
C LEU A 146 -2.59 7.72 -4.54
N GLY A 147 -3.44 6.74 -4.86
CA GLY A 147 -4.76 6.94 -5.46
C GLY A 147 -5.90 6.16 -4.79
N GLY A 148 -5.83 5.86 -3.48
CA GLY A 148 -6.94 5.34 -2.67
C GLY A 148 -7.06 3.82 -2.57
N VAL A 149 -6.47 3.01 -3.47
CA VAL A 149 -6.68 1.55 -3.51
C VAL A 149 -6.01 0.83 -2.34
N ARG A 150 -4.72 1.09 -2.12
CA ARG A 150 -3.94 0.48 -1.02
C ARG A 150 -4.46 0.92 0.35
N SER A 151 -4.88 2.18 0.48
CA SER A 151 -5.38 2.74 1.73
C SER A 151 -6.71 2.12 2.16
N THR A 152 -7.61 1.83 1.22
CA THR A 152 -8.87 1.12 1.50
C THR A 152 -8.58 -0.28 2.02
N ALA A 153 -7.69 -1.05 1.37
CA ALA A 153 -7.33 -2.38 1.83
C ALA A 153 -6.60 -2.36 3.18
N ALA A 154 -5.73 -1.37 3.41
CA ALA A 154 -5.02 -1.22 4.68
C ALA A 154 -5.96 -0.86 5.84
N GLU A 155 -6.94 0.01 5.59
CA GLU A 155 -7.97 0.37 6.56
C GLU A 155 -8.82 -0.83 6.96
N GLU A 156 -9.30 -1.61 5.99
CA GLU A 156 -10.06 -2.83 6.25
C GLU A 156 -9.23 -3.85 7.05
N LEU A 157 -7.95 -4.02 6.72
CA LEU A 157 -7.06 -4.91 7.45
C LEU A 157 -6.82 -4.42 8.88
N ALA A 158 -6.63 -3.12 9.11
CA ALA A 158 -6.48 -2.53 10.43
C ALA A 158 -7.68 -2.82 11.35
N ASN A 159 -8.91 -2.89 10.79
CA ASN A 159 -10.10 -3.31 11.53
C ASN A 159 -9.96 -4.71 12.11
N THR A 160 -9.37 -5.64 11.36
CA THR A 160 -9.15 -7.03 11.82
C THR A 160 -8.15 -7.09 12.96
N PHE A 161 -7.20 -6.17 13.04
CA PHE A 161 -6.22 -6.03 14.13
C PHE A 161 -6.75 -5.25 15.35
N GLY A 162 -8.02 -4.84 15.30
CA GLY A 162 -8.71 -4.19 16.41
C GLY A 162 -8.68 -2.68 16.43
N TYR A 163 -8.17 -2.02 15.40
CA TYR A 163 -8.26 -0.57 15.24
C TYR A 163 -9.67 -0.19 14.77
N LYS A 164 -10.52 0.28 15.68
CA LYS A 164 -11.93 0.58 15.39
C LYS A 164 -12.17 2.00 14.89
N LYS A 165 -11.33 2.96 15.30
CA LYS A 165 -11.37 4.33 14.83
C LYS A 165 -10.52 4.45 13.58
N ARG A 166 -11.14 4.39 12.42
CA ARG A 166 -10.46 4.36 11.13
C ARG A 166 -11.04 5.39 10.19
N GLY A 167 -10.17 5.96 9.40
CA GLY A 167 -10.53 6.87 8.32
C GLY A 167 -9.76 6.55 7.04
N ASN A 168 -10.35 6.89 5.91
CA ASN A 168 -9.71 6.73 4.60
C ASN A 168 -9.78 8.05 3.82
N TYR A 169 -8.63 8.57 3.44
CA TYR A 169 -8.52 9.67 2.50
C TYR A 169 -8.44 9.10 1.08
N VAL A 170 -9.61 8.91 0.46
CA VAL A 170 -9.75 8.23 -0.83
C VAL A 170 -9.01 8.96 -1.96
N GLY A 171 -9.05 10.29 -2.00
CA GLY A 171 -8.27 11.09 -2.96
C GLY A 171 -6.76 10.94 -2.81
N SER A 172 -6.31 10.61 -1.61
CA SER A 172 -4.93 10.23 -1.30
C SER A 172 -3.90 11.28 -1.70
N TYR A 173 -2.66 10.86 -1.95
CA TYR A 173 -1.54 11.77 -2.20
C TYR A 173 -1.66 12.53 -3.54
N GLU A 174 -2.29 11.94 -4.55
CA GLU A 174 -2.55 12.64 -5.83
C GLU A 174 -3.47 13.85 -5.63
N ASP A 175 -4.55 13.68 -4.87
CA ASP A 175 -5.47 14.78 -4.54
C ASP A 175 -4.79 15.84 -3.67
N TRP A 176 -3.98 15.40 -2.69
CA TRP A 176 -3.17 16.29 -1.88
C TRP A 176 -2.26 17.17 -2.74
N LEU A 177 -1.48 16.58 -3.65
CA LEU A 177 -0.59 17.31 -4.54
C LEU A 177 -1.34 18.27 -5.47
N ALA A 178 -2.50 17.86 -5.99
CA ALA A 178 -3.31 18.70 -6.84
C ALA A 178 -3.78 19.98 -6.13
N HIS A 179 -4.14 19.88 -4.84
CA HIS A 179 -4.56 21.04 -4.04
C HIS A 179 -3.38 21.92 -3.63
N GLU A 180 -2.25 21.34 -3.20
CA GLU A 180 -1.07 22.10 -2.81
C GLU A 180 -0.44 22.86 -3.99
N ASN A 181 -0.44 22.25 -5.18
CA ASN A 181 0.10 22.91 -6.39
C ASN A 181 -0.80 24.04 -6.88
N LYS A 182 -2.13 23.92 -6.76
CA LYS A 182 -3.04 25.03 -7.08
C LYS A 182 -2.80 26.26 -6.20
N LYS A 183 -2.50 26.07 -4.91
CA LYS A 183 -2.19 27.17 -4.01
C LYS A 183 -0.92 27.91 -4.41
N LYS A 184 0.16 27.17 -4.74
CA LYS A 184 1.43 27.75 -5.17
C LYS A 184 1.36 28.54 -6.48
N SER A 185 0.35 28.32 -7.31
CA SER A 185 0.15 29.03 -8.58
C SER A 185 -0.67 30.31 -8.45
N VAL A 186 -1.22 30.62 -7.28
CA VAL A 186 -2.08 31.80 -7.01
C VAL A 186 -1.33 32.84 -6.16
N ASP A 187 -0.24 32.46 -5.50
CA ASP A 187 0.67 33.33 -4.76
C ASP A 187 1.81 33.83 -5.68
#